data_04f138b22f728ccb6c58229a53be2be4
#
_entry.id   04f138b22f728ccb6c58229a53be2be4
#
_cell.length_a   1.000
_cell.length_b   1.000
_cell.length_c   1.000
_cell.angle_alpha   90.00
_cell.angle_beta   90.00
_cell.angle_gamma   90.00
#
_symmetry.space_group_name_H-M   'P 1'
#
loop_
_entity.id
_entity.type
_entity.pdbx_description
1 polymer ?
#
loop_
_entity_poly.entity_id
_entity_poly.type
_entity_poly.pdbx_seq_one_letter_code
_entity_poly.pdbx_strand_id
1 'polypeptide(L)'
;MKQKGFTLIELLVVVAIIGILAAVGVVAYNGYTASAKVNIVKRQVDDIEKFMATKMAMCEIDGGSLGLTTPSRIYNQPLYNPGHCVNSSVEQMMHGFYNHISSSWGQKNAYDTNVQSVNTLSLIHI
;
A
#
# COMPACT_ATOMS: atom_id res chain seq x y z
N MET A 1 -15.98 -18.17 -55.87
CA MET A 1 -16.24 -17.37 -54.63
C MET A 1 -15.86 -15.93 -54.91
N LYS A 2 -16.81 -14.97 -54.85
CA LYS A 2 -16.50 -13.54 -55.02
C LYS A 2 -15.92 -13.03 -53.68
N GLN A 3 -14.64 -12.76 -53.66
CA GLN A 3 -14.03 -12.05 -52.54
C GLN A 3 -14.55 -10.60 -52.56
N LYS A 4 -15.32 -10.24 -51.56
CA LYS A 4 -15.70 -8.83 -51.31
C LYS A 4 -14.48 -8.15 -50.65
N GLY A 5 -13.77 -7.34 -51.40
CA GLY A 5 -12.70 -6.51 -50.83
C GLY A 5 -13.29 -5.37 -49.99
N PHE A 6 -12.61 -5.02 -48.91
CA PHE A 6 -12.92 -3.85 -48.08
C PHE A 6 -12.74 -2.57 -48.90
N THR A 7 -13.67 -1.62 -48.79
CA THR A 7 -13.52 -0.32 -49.43
C THR A 7 -12.60 0.57 -48.59
N LEU A 8 -11.88 1.48 -49.25
CA LEU A 8 -10.95 2.40 -48.62
C LEU A 8 -11.68 3.30 -47.62
N ILE A 9 -12.92 3.67 -47.90
CA ILE A 9 -13.73 4.51 -47.02
C ILE A 9 -14.17 3.79 -45.72
N GLU A 10 -14.47 2.49 -45.79
CA GLU A 10 -14.78 1.70 -44.59
C GLU A 10 -13.61 1.62 -43.64
N LEU A 11 -12.40 1.45 -44.17
CA LEU A 11 -11.20 1.43 -43.36
C LEU A 11 -10.93 2.81 -42.70
N LEU A 12 -11.11 3.90 -43.46
CA LEU A 12 -10.86 5.24 -43.01
C LEU A 12 -11.82 5.65 -41.86
N VAL A 13 -13.10 5.31 -41.97
CA VAL A 13 -14.10 5.56 -40.94
C VAL A 13 -13.76 4.78 -39.65
N VAL A 14 -13.37 3.54 -39.76
CA VAL A 14 -13.01 2.71 -38.58
C VAL A 14 -11.80 3.31 -37.84
N VAL A 15 -10.74 3.69 -38.53
CA VAL A 15 -9.55 4.26 -37.87
C VAL A 15 -9.84 5.63 -37.26
N ALA A 16 -10.74 6.41 -37.87
CA ALA A 16 -11.18 7.69 -37.32
C ALA A 16 -11.93 7.50 -35.98
N ILE A 17 -12.87 6.55 -35.93
CA ILE A 17 -13.62 6.23 -34.69
C ILE A 17 -12.69 5.74 -33.60
N ILE A 18 -11.78 4.79 -33.92
CA ILE A 18 -10.78 4.28 -32.95
C ILE A 18 -9.91 5.41 -32.42
N GLY A 19 -9.48 6.33 -33.29
CA GLY A 19 -8.67 7.48 -32.89
C GLY A 19 -9.38 8.38 -31.88
N ILE A 20 -10.66 8.68 -32.09
CA ILE A 20 -11.45 9.50 -31.17
C ILE A 20 -11.65 8.77 -29.84
N LEU A 21 -11.99 7.48 -29.87
CA LEU A 21 -12.21 6.70 -28.65
C LEU A 21 -10.93 6.54 -27.84
N ALA A 22 -9.78 6.35 -28.50
CA ALA A 22 -8.49 6.26 -27.83
C ALA A 22 -8.12 7.58 -27.14
N ALA A 23 -8.35 8.72 -27.78
CA ALA A 23 -8.03 10.04 -27.21
C ALA A 23 -8.81 10.28 -25.92
N VAL A 24 -10.11 10.00 -25.89
CA VAL A 24 -10.96 10.16 -24.70
C VAL A 24 -10.61 9.12 -23.63
N GLY A 25 -10.33 7.88 -24.04
CA GLY A 25 -10.03 6.78 -23.14
C GLY A 25 -8.78 7.02 -22.30
N VAL A 26 -7.71 7.56 -22.88
CA VAL A 26 -6.44 7.83 -22.16
C VAL A 26 -6.64 8.84 -21.04
N VAL A 27 -7.38 9.92 -21.27
CA VAL A 27 -7.62 10.97 -20.26
C VAL A 27 -8.46 10.42 -19.09
N ALA A 28 -9.52 9.68 -19.39
CA ALA A 28 -10.36 9.06 -18.38
C ALA A 28 -9.60 8.02 -17.54
N TYR A 29 -8.76 7.20 -18.19
CA TYR A 29 -7.94 6.19 -17.52
C TYR A 29 -6.95 6.80 -16.53
N ASN A 30 -6.27 7.86 -16.91
CA ASN A 30 -5.30 8.53 -16.03
C ASN A 30 -5.97 9.12 -14.77
N GLY A 31 -7.15 9.71 -14.92
CA GLY A 31 -7.92 10.22 -13.77
C GLY A 31 -8.35 9.10 -12.82
N TYR A 32 -8.83 7.98 -13.38
CA TYR A 32 -9.23 6.82 -12.58
C TYR A 32 -8.07 6.18 -11.82
N THR A 33 -6.93 5.99 -12.47
CA THR A 33 -5.75 5.38 -11.83
C THR A 33 -5.19 6.27 -10.71
N ALA A 34 -5.18 7.58 -10.87
CA ALA A 34 -4.77 8.50 -9.81
C ALA A 34 -5.68 8.40 -8.58
N SER A 35 -6.99 8.42 -8.78
CA SER A 35 -7.97 8.26 -7.70
C SER A 35 -7.86 6.90 -7.02
N ALA A 36 -7.66 5.82 -7.77
CA ALA A 36 -7.48 4.48 -7.24
C ALA A 36 -6.24 4.41 -6.32
N LYS A 37 -5.12 5.01 -6.72
CA LYS A 37 -3.90 5.06 -5.90
C LYS A 37 -4.12 5.78 -4.57
N VAL A 38 -4.81 6.90 -4.57
CA VAL A 38 -5.16 7.64 -3.34
C VAL A 38 -6.00 6.78 -2.40
N ASN A 39 -6.99 6.06 -2.94
CA ASN A 39 -7.86 5.20 -2.15
C ASN A 39 -7.11 4.00 -1.55
N ILE A 40 -6.13 3.43 -2.28
CA ILE A 40 -5.27 2.37 -1.75
C ILE A 40 -4.46 2.89 -0.56
N VAL A 41 -3.82 4.06 -0.68
CA VAL A 41 -3.03 4.64 0.42
C VAL A 41 -3.92 4.91 1.64
N LYS A 42 -5.11 5.48 1.46
CA LYS A 42 -6.04 5.70 2.58
C LYS A 42 -6.39 4.39 3.29
N ARG A 43 -6.73 3.34 2.55
CA ARG A 43 -7.01 2.03 3.14
C ARG A 43 -5.82 1.47 3.91
N GLN A 44 -4.62 1.59 3.37
CA GLN A 44 -3.41 1.12 4.05
C GLN A 44 -3.19 1.84 5.39
N VAL A 45 -3.44 3.15 5.45
CA VAL A 45 -3.35 3.92 6.70
C VAL A 45 -4.42 3.46 7.69
N ASP A 46 -5.68 3.33 7.26
CA ASP A 46 -6.78 2.87 8.10
C ASP A 46 -6.53 1.47 8.67
N ASP A 47 -5.97 0.57 7.85
CA ASP A 47 -5.65 -0.80 8.29
C ASP A 47 -4.52 -0.82 9.32
N ILE A 48 -3.50 0.02 9.15
CA ILE A 48 -2.41 0.18 10.10
C ILE A 48 -2.93 0.74 11.43
N GLU A 49 -3.76 1.78 11.37
CA GLU A 49 -4.35 2.41 12.57
C GLU A 49 -5.19 1.40 13.36
N LYS A 50 -6.06 0.66 12.69
CA LYS A 50 -6.88 -0.40 13.33
C LYS A 50 -6.02 -1.51 13.91
N PHE A 51 -4.98 -1.93 13.20
CA PHE A 51 -4.07 -2.94 13.70
C PHE A 51 -3.37 -2.47 14.97
N MET A 52 -2.83 -1.25 14.98
CA MET A 52 -2.16 -0.68 16.15
C MET A 52 -3.13 -0.56 17.32
N ALA A 53 -4.33 -0.01 17.10
CA ALA A 53 -5.36 0.13 18.14
C ALA A 53 -5.77 -1.23 18.73
N THR A 54 -5.95 -2.23 17.88
CA THR A 54 -6.29 -3.59 18.32
C THR A 54 -5.17 -4.20 19.17
N LYS A 55 -3.94 -4.05 18.74
CA LYS A 55 -2.78 -4.57 19.48
C LYS A 55 -2.57 -3.87 20.81
N MET A 56 -2.80 -2.57 20.86
CA MET A 56 -2.73 -1.81 22.11
C MET A 56 -3.84 -2.24 23.09
N ALA A 57 -5.06 -2.44 22.61
CA ALA A 57 -6.16 -2.94 23.44
C ALA A 57 -5.89 -4.36 23.96
N MET A 58 -5.34 -5.25 23.12
CA MET A 58 -4.91 -6.60 23.55
C MET A 58 -3.83 -6.56 24.63
N CYS A 59 -2.96 -5.56 24.58
CA CYS A 59 -1.92 -5.35 25.55
C CYS A 59 -2.44 -5.18 26.99
N GLU A 60 -3.57 -4.53 27.15
CA GLU A 60 -4.23 -4.33 28.45
C GLU A 60 -4.84 -5.65 28.99
N ILE A 61 -5.23 -6.54 28.09
CA ILE A 61 -5.91 -7.80 28.43
C ILE A 61 -4.90 -8.93 28.71
N ASP A 62 -3.89 -9.07 27.86
CA ASP A 62 -2.95 -10.21 27.84
C ASP A 62 -1.71 -10.05 28.75
N GLY A 63 -1.71 -9.05 29.62
CA GLY A 63 -0.61 -8.85 30.57
C GLY A 63 0.69 -8.36 29.93
N GLY A 64 0.63 -7.73 28.78
CA GLY A 64 1.73 -6.93 28.27
C GLY A 64 2.44 -7.42 27.02
N SER A 65 1.90 -8.38 26.25
CA SER A 65 2.50 -8.80 24.99
C SER A 65 1.76 -8.25 23.78
N LEU A 66 2.47 -7.53 22.90
CA LEU A 66 1.91 -7.06 21.62
C LEU A 66 1.86 -8.15 20.55
N GLY A 67 2.54 -9.29 20.76
CA GLY A 67 2.60 -10.36 19.78
C GLY A 67 3.17 -9.94 18.42
N LEU A 68 4.11 -8.99 18.42
CA LEU A 68 4.75 -8.49 17.21
C LEU A 68 5.94 -9.38 16.85
N THR A 69 5.99 -9.81 15.60
CA THR A 69 7.17 -10.51 15.06
C THR A 69 8.20 -9.48 14.62
N THR A 70 9.35 -9.50 15.27
CA THR A 70 10.49 -8.67 14.84
C THR A 70 11.55 -9.56 14.20
N PRO A 71 12.04 -9.23 13.01
CA PRO A 71 13.22 -9.90 12.48
C PRO A 71 14.42 -9.58 13.36
N SER A 72 15.04 -10.62 13.91
CA SER A 72 16.16 -10.57 14.86
C SER A 72 17.42 -9.81 14.38
N ARG A 73 17.40 -9.21 13.22
CA ARG A 73 18.60 -8.68 12.56
C ARG A 73 18.84 -7.19 12.66
N ILE A 74 17.90 -6.39 13.19
CA ILE A 74 18.01 -4.92 13.08
C ILE A 74 18.63 -4.28 14.33
N TYR A 75 18.54 -4.91 15.50
CA TYR A 75 19.16 -4.39 16.71
C TYR A 75 19.93 -5.49 17.45
N ASN A 76 21.24 -5.38 17.42
CA ASN A 76 22.18 -6.23 18.17
C ASN A 76 22.14 -5.90 19.69
N GLN A 77 20.95 -5.58 20.21
CA GLN A 77 20.74 -5.26 21.63
C GLN A 77 19.97 -6.40 22.30
N PRO A 78 20.56 -7.09 23.27
CA PRO A 78 19.95 -8.26 23.92
C PRO A 78 18.77 -7.94 24.82
N LEU A 79 18.35 -6.70 24.98
CA LEU A 79 17.27 -6.24 25.86
C LEU A 79 16.09 -5.64 25.10
N TYR A 80 16.10 -5.64 23.78
CA TYR A 80 15.00 -5.08 23.00
C TYR A 80 13.98 -6.16 22.72
N ASN A 81 12.93 -6.23 23.55
CA ASN A 81 11.73 -7.02 23.28
C ASN A 81 10.59 -6.08 22.92
N PRO A 82 10.42 -5.71 21.64
CA PRO A 82 9.41 -4.75 21.20
C PRO A 82 7.98 -5.28 21.30
N GLY A 83 7.83 -6.49 21.83
CA GLY A 83 6.54 -7.13 22.03
C GLY A 83 5.91 -6.92 23.42
N HIS A 84 6.55 -6.18 24.33
CA HIS A 84 6.00 -5.92 25.66
C HIS A 84 5.49 -4.49 25.79
N CYS A 85 4.24 -4.35 26.23
CA CYS A 85 3.62 -3.04 26.52
C CYS A 85 4.04 -2.46 27.87
N VAL A 86 4.23 -3.33 28.88
CA VAL A 86 4.36 -2.96 30.31
C VAL A 86 5.74 -2.41 30.56
N ASN A 87 6.65 -2.16 29.99
CA ASN A 87 7.95 -1.51 30.27
C ASN A 87 8.61 -0.91 29.03
N SER A 88 7.83 -0.74 27.96
CA SER A 88 8.35 -0.16 26.73
C SER A 88 7.96 1.30 26.63
N SER A 89 8.89 2.15 26.20
CA SER A 89 8.57 3.51 25.82
C SER A 89 7.69 3.52 24.57
N VAL A 90 6.94 4.60 24.37
CA VAL A 90 6.13 4.79 23.15
C VAL A 90 6.99 4.63 21.89
N GLU A 91 8.21 5.14 21.91
CA GLU A 91 9.16 5.02 20.81
C GLU A 91 9.51 3.56 20.51
N GLN A 92 9.75 2.75 21.54
CA GLN A 92 10.03 1.31 21.37
C GLN A 92 8.84 0.56 20.79
N MET A 93 7.63 0.87 21.24
CA MET A 93 6.41 0.29 20.68
C MET A 93 6.23 0.67 19.22
N MET A 94 6.41 1.93 18.87
CA MET A 94 6.32 2.41 17.48
C MET A 94 7.35 1.73 16.58
N HIS A 95 8.57 1.54 17.03
CA HIS A 95 9.58 0.76 16.31
C HIS A 95 9.17 -0.70 16.12
N GLY A 96 8.55 -1.31 17.12
CA GLY A 96 8.00 -2.66 17.02
C GLY A 96 6.92 -2.78 15.95
N PHE A 97 5.96 -1.86 15.93
CA PHE A 97 4.92 -1.79 14.91
C PHE A 97 5.50 -1.58 13.52
N TYR A 98 6.41 -0.63 13.37
CA TYR A 98 7.08 -0.37 12.10
C TYR A 98 7.76 -1.62 11.54
N ASN A 99 8.55 -2.32 12.36
CA ASN A 99 9.26 -3.52 11.94
C ASN A 99 8.30 -4.66 11.59
N HIS A 100 7.24 -4.84 12.37
CA HIS A 100 6.23 -5.87 12.11
C HIS A 100 5.49 -5.62 10.79
N ILE A 101 5.02 -4.41 10.58
CA ILE A 101 4.28 -4.03 9.37
C ILE A 101 5.19 -4.13 8.14
N SER A 102 6.41 -3.62 8.23
CA SER A 102 7.36 -3.65 7.12
C SER A 102 7.80 -5.04 6.72
N SER A 103 7.90 -5.97 7.68
CA SER A 103 8.36 -7.34 7.42
C SER A 103 7.24 -8.31 7.09
N SER A 104 6.07 -8.15 7.72
CA SER A 104 4.99 -9.16 7.67
C SER A 104 3.89 -8.83 6.69
N TRP A 105 3.59 -7.56 6.47
CA TRP A 105 2.46 -7.19 5.61
C TRP A 105 2.80 -7.13 4.13
N GLY A 106 4.07 -6.99 3.77
CA GLY A 106 4.51 -6.98 2.36
C GLY A 106 3.79 -5.93 1.49
N GLN A 107 3.15 -4.96 2.12
CA GLN A 107 2.37 -3.93 1.41
C GLN A 107 3.30 -3.02 0.64
N LYS A 108 3.00 -2.87 -0.64
CA LYS A 108 3.76 -2.01 -1.53
C LYS A 108 3.13 -0.63 -1.65
N ASN A 109 3.96 0.37 -1.83
CA ASN A 109 3.50 1.72 -2.11
C ASN A 109 2.72 1.75 -3.43
N ALA A 110 1.55 2.39 -3.43
CA ALA A 110 0.71 2.50 -4.63
C ALA A 110 1.34 3.36 -5.75
N TYR A 111 2.28 4.23 -5.40
CA TYR A 111 2.98 5.10 -6.35
C TYR A 111 4.34 4.55 -6.78
N ASP A 112 5.01 3.81 -5.91
CA ASP A 112 6.29 3.16 -6.20
C ASP A 112 6.30 1.76 -5.60
N THR A 113 6.17 0.76 -6.46
CA THR A 113 6.10 -0.65 -6.06
C THR A 113 7.44 -1.21 -5.57
N ASN A 114 8.54 -0.48 -5.76
CA ASN A 114 9.87 -0.85 -5.25
C ASN A 114 10.05 -0.46 -3.79
N VAL A 115 9.22 0.45 -3.28
CA VAL A 115 9.26 0.95 -1.91
C VAL A 115 8.09 0.35 -1.12
N GLN A 116 8.36 -0.05 0.12
CA GLN A 116 7.29 -0.50 1.02
C GLN A 116 6.42 0.69 1.45
N SER A 117 5.11 0.46 1.61
CA SER A 117 4.14 1.50 1.99
C SER A 117 4.49 2.20 3.32
N VAL A 118 5.11 1.48 4.24
CA VAL A 118 5.48 1.99 5.57
C VAL A 118 6.59 3.04 5.51
N ASN A 119 7.50 2.94 4.54
CA ASN A 119 8.54 3.96 4.34
C ASN A 119 7.95 5.32 3.95
N THR A 120 6.77 5.33 3.34
CA THR A 120 6.06 6.56 2.96
C THR A 120 5.42 7.24 4.17
N LEU A 121 5.03 6.48 5.21
CA LEU A 121 4.48 7.03 6.45
C LEU A 121 5.52 7.80 7.27
N SER A 122 6.80 7.44 7.17
CA SER A 122 7.88 8.18 7.84
C SER A 122 8.11 9.57 7.25
N LEU A 123 7.66 9.82 6.04
CA LEU A 123 7.74 11.12 5.36
C LEU A 123 6.58 12.07 5.70
N ILE A 124 5.53 11.58 6.35
CA ILE A 124 4.36 12.38 6.76
C ILE A 124 4.57 13.01 8.15
N HIS A 125 5.66 12.70 8.82
CA HIS A 125 6.08 13.31 10.09
C HIS A 125 6.93 14.57 9.91
N ILE A 126 6.62 15.35 8.88
CA ILE A 126 7.17 16.70 8.75
C ILE A 126 6.04 17.71 8.94
#